data_841d92173a229319f01d6ccbddafc13e
#
_entry.id   841d92173a229319f01d6ccbddafc13e
#
_cell.length_a   1.000
_cell.length_b   1.000
_cell.length_c   1.000
_cell.angle_alpha   90.00
_cell.angle_beta   90.00
_cell.angle_gamma   90.00
#
_symmetry.space_group_name_H-M   'P 1'
#
loop_
_entity.id
_entity.type
_entity.pdbx_description
1 polymer ?
#
loop_
_entity_poly.entity_id
_entity_poly.type
_entity_poly.pdbx_seq_one_letter_code
_entity_poly.pdbx_strand_id
1 'polypeptide(L)'
;MLKKKMSKAVKGLAAMILAAACIANTGVTVYAANGYRGDYYGLDLDYHESARCEKADGWSNGDMFRNCTWRAGNVNFNNGKMQLSITHDPYGKTPYAGGEYRTNEYFGYGRYDVRMKPIKNDGVVSSFFTYTGPSDGTRWDEIDIEFLGKNTTQVQFNYYTNGVGNHEYLYNLGFDASQSFHTYSFIWEQNKITWCVDGKAVYTVTKDIPITPGKIMMNAWPGVGVDSWLKPYNGRTGLVAEYDWASYTSLSKYYGSIQGGSSSSGSESGLVNGKTYFINSKLNSKCLDIAYWSKDAGANIQQWDYYGGSNQLWYFTKLK
;
A
#
# COMPACT_ATOMS: atom_id res chain seq x y z
N MET A 1 -4.58 47.23 -31.54
CA MET A 1 -4.01 45.88 -31.63
C MET A 1 -3.20 45.58 -30.40
N LEU A 2 -3.79 45.01 -29.36
CA LEU A 2 -3.04 44.56 -28.16
C LEU A 2 -3.14 43.01 -28.09
N LYS A 3 -2.04 42.34 -28.38
CA LYS A 3 -1.92 40.89 -28.13
C LYS A 3 -1.69 40.65 -26.66
N LYS A 4 -2.71 40.15 -25.93
CA LYS A 4 -2.55 39.61 -24.59
C LYS A 4 -1.84 38.24 -24.69
N LYS A 5 -0.62 38.15 -24.16
CA LYS A 5 0.05 36.90 -23.88
C LYS A 5 -0.68 36.21 -22.73
N MET A 6 -1.32 35.09 -23.02
CA MET A 6 -1.82 34.17 -21.97
C MET A 6 -0.67 33.24 -21.58
N SER A 7 -0.21 33.33 -20.33
CA SER A 7 0.69 32.36 -19.74
C SER A 7 -0.10 31.05 -19.53
N LYS A 8 0.38 29.96 -20.07
CA LYS A 8 -0.15 28.63 -19.79
C LYS A 8 0.34 28.20 -18.42
N ALA A 9 -0.49 28.40 -17.39
CA ALA A 9 -0.37 27.63 -16.16
C ALA A 9 -0.88 26.21 -16.46
N VAL A 10 -0.01 25.23 -16.40
CA VAL A 10 -0.38 23.82 -16.42
C VAL A 10 -1.04 23.53 -15.08
N LYS A 11 -2.36 23.57 -15.04
CA LYS A 11 -3.13 23.13 -13.87
C LYS A 11 -3.20 21.60 -13.93
N GLY A 12 -2.59 20.95 -12.95
CA GLY A 12 -2.83 19.54 -12.69
C GLY A 12 -4.34 19.33 -12.47
N LEU A 13 -4.93 18.46 -13.27
CA LEU A 13 -6.36 18.17 -13.24
C LEU A 13 -6.60 17.20 -12.07
N ALA A 14 -7.05 17.74 -10.93
CA ALA A 14 -7.62 16.90 -9.89
C ALA A 14 -8.89 16.24 -10.45
N ALA A 15 -8.95 14.92 -10.46
CA ALA A 15 -10.13 14.18 -10.83
C ALA A 15 -11.23 14.42 -9.80
N MET A 16 -12.18 15.33 -10.08
CA MET A 16 -13.40 15.46 -9.28
C MET A 16 -14.33 14.30 -9.60
N ILE A 17 -14.52 13.41 -8.63
CA ILE A 17 -15.65 12.47 -8.64
C ILE A 17 -16.89 13.26 -8.20
N LEU A 18 -17.70 13.72 -9.16
CA LEU A 18 -19.03 14.28 -8.88
C LEU A 18 -20.05 13.15 -8.84
N ALA A 19 -20.25 12.55 -7.67
CA ALA A 19 -21.47 11.77 -7.41
C ALA A 19 -22.57 12.74 -6.99
N ALA A 20 -23.49 13.06 -7.90
CA ALA A 20 -24.70 13.80 -7.56
C ALA A 20 -25.63 12.90 -6.72
N ALA A 21 -25.60 13.05 -5.39
CA ALA A 21 -26.59 12.46 -4.51
C ALA A 21 -27.60 13.55 -4.10
N CYS A 22 -28.89 13.32 -4.36
CA CYS A 22 -29.98 14.11 -3.82
C CYS A 22 -29.95 14.05 -2.27
N ILE A 23 -29.71 15.17 -1.64
CA ILE A 23 -29.69 15.28 -0.17
C ILE A 23 -31.14 15.43 0.31
N ALA A 24 -31.72 14.34 0.83
CA ALA A 24 -32.81 14.44 1.78
C ALA A 24 -32.16 14.61 3.16
N ASN A 25 -32.53 15.71 3.84
CA ASN A 25 -31.95 16.13 5.11
C ASN A 25 -32.49 15.23 6.25
N THR A 26 -31.81 14.09 6.47
CA THR A 26 -31.95 13.27 7.67
C THR A 26 -30.58 13.23 8.33
N GLY A 27 -30.48 13.60 9.60
CA GLY A 27 -29.24 13.68 10.34
C GLY A 27 -28.40 12.39 10.19
N VAL A 28 -27.38 12.45 9.36
CA VAL A 28 -26.42 11.37 9.19
C VAL A 28 -25.45 11.45 10.36
N THR A 29 -25.62 10.57 11.31
CA THR A 29 -24.61 10.30 12.32
C THR A 29 -23.44 9.67 11.58
N VAL A 30 -22.38 10.44 11.34
CA VAL A 30 -21.13 9.91 10.76
C VAL A 30 -20.53 8.97 11.80
N TYR A 31 -20.68 7.67 11.59
CA TYR A 31 -19.89 6.69 12.32
C TYR A 31 -18.48 6.80 11.77
N ALA A 32 -17.59 7.43 12.54
CA ALA A 32 -16.16 7.23 12.32
C ALA A 32 -15.92 5.71 12.37
N ALA A 33 -15.47 5.13 11.25
CA ALA A 33 -15.14 3.72 11.24
C ALA A 33 -14.16 3.46 12.38
N ASN A 34 -14.55 2.60 13.33
CA ASN A 34 -13.67 2.22 14.42
C ASN A 34 -12.52 1.43 13.78
N GLY A 35 -11.36 2.05 13.65
CA GLY A 35 -10.18 1.42 13.08
C GLY A 35 -9.80 0.13 13.83
N TYR A 36 -9.09 -0.74 13.13
CA TYR A 36 -8.52 -1.98 13.68
C TYR A 36 -7.73 -1.66 14.97
N ARG A 37 -7.99 -2.43 16.02
CA ARG A 37 -7.44 -2.16 17.37
C ARG A 37 -6.30 -3.11 17.76
N GLY A 38 -5.97 -4.06 16.91
CA GLY A 38 -4.85 -4.97 17.14
C GLY A 38 -3.50 -4.33 16.85
N ASP A 39 -2.47 -4.89 17.41
CA ASP A 39 -1.10 -4.39 17.24
C ASP A 39 -0.46 -4.78 15.90
N TYR A 40 -0.95 -5.83 15.27
CA TYR A 40 -0.41 -6.35 14.02
C TYR A 40 -1.49 -7.00 13.17
N TYR A 41 -1.43 -6.75 11.87
CA TYR A 41 -2.27 -7.38 10.86
C TYR A 41 -1.42 -7.73 9.65
N GLY A 42 -1.14 -9.02 9.46
CA GLY A 42 -0.36 -9.54 8.34
C GLY A 42 -1.25 -10.20 7.30
N LEU A 43 -0.89 -10.04 6.04
CA LEU A 43 -1.43 -10.72 4.87
C LEU A 43 -0.28 -11.39 4.13
N ASP A 44 -0.19 -12.71 4.18
CA ASP A 44 0.85 -13.47 3.48
C ASP A 44 0.63 -13.49 1.96
N LEU A 45 -0.59 -13.19 1.52
CA LEU A 45 -0.99 -13.12 0.11
C LEU A 45 -0.71 -14.41 -0.70
N ASP A 46 -0.64 -15.55 -0.02
CA ASP A 46 -0.50 -16.88 -0.62
C ASP A 46 -1.85 -17.41 -1.14
N TYR A 47 -2.95 -16.93 -0.55
CA TYR A 47 -4.32 -17.32 -0.87
C TYR A 47 -5.31 -16.19 -0.57
N HIS A 48 -6.53 -16.32 -1.05
CA HIS A 48 -7.60 -15.36 -0.76
C HIS A 48 -8.16 -15.54 0.65
N GLU A 49 -7.90 -14.58 1.52
CA GLU A 49 -8.45 -14.54 2.87
C GLU A 49 -9.85 -13.89 2.89
N SER A 50 -10.88 -14.59 2.41
CA SER A 50 -12.23 -14.02 2.21
C SER A 50 -12.90 -13.48 3.48
N ALA A 51 -12.53 -13.98 4.66
CA ALA A 51 -13.00 -13.45 5.95
C ALA A 51 -12.41 -12.06 6.27
N ARG A 52 -11.25 -11.73 5.70
CA ARG A 52 -10.46 -10.53 6.02
C ARG A 52 -10.35 -9.55 4.87
N CYS A 53 -10.53 -10.01 3.64
CA CYS A 53 -10.28 -9.25 2.44
C CYS A 53 -11.34 -9.51 1.37
N GLU A 54 -11.47 -8.55 0.47
CA GLU A 54 -12.38 -8.55 -0.66
C GLU A 54 -11.62 -8.39 -1.98
N LYS A 55 -12.06 -9.12 -3.01
CA LYS A 55 -11.70 -8.87 -4.41
C LYS A 55 -12.75 -7.96 -5.03
N ALA A 56 -12.35 -6.78 -5.51
CA ALA A 56 -13.27 -5.89 -6.20
C ALA A 56 -13.83 -6.53 -7.48
N ASP A 57 -15.15 -6.40 -7.72
CA ASP A 57 -15.79 -6.97 -8.90
C ASP A 57 -16.98 -6.14 -9.39
N GLY A 58 -16.99 -5.81 -10.66
CA GLY A 58 -18.17 -5.29 -11.37
C GLY A 58 -18.32 -3.78 -11.46
N TRP A 59 -17.37 -2.98 -10.96
CA TRP A 59 -17.42 -1.50 -11.04
C TRP A 59 -16.11 -0.87 -11.51
N SER A 60 -16.17 0.43 -11.86
CA SER A 60 -15.04 1.31 -12.20
C SER A 60 -15.03 2.53 -11.27
N ASN A 61 -13.87 3.11 -11.03
CA ASN A 61 -13.66 4.23 -10.09
C ASN A 61 -13.56 5.60 -10.81
N GLY A 62 -14.54 6.00 -11.60
CA GLY A 62 -14.59 7.34 -12.19
C GLY A 62 -13.74 7.53 -13.47
N ASP A 63 -13.42 8.79 -13.81
CA ASP A 63 -13.02 9.17 -15.15
C ASP A 63 -11.71 8.55 -15.65
N MET A 64 -10.68 8.51 -14.85
CA MET A 64 -9.38 7.91 -15.25
C MET A 64 -9.40 6.38 -15.32
N PHE A 65 -10.46 5.75 -14.81
CA PHE A 65 -10.68 4.30 -14.86
C PHE A 65 -11.73 3.89 -15.91
N ARG A 66 -12.20 4.80 -16.77
CA ARG A 66 -13.30 4.52 -17.71
C ARG A 66 -13.05 3.35 -18.65
N ASN A 67 -11.80 3.00 -18.91
CA ASN A 67 -11.45 1.87 -19.74
C ASN A 67 -11.23 0.57 -18.95
N CYS A 68 -11.41 0.60 -17.62
CA CYS A 68 -11.12 -0.51 -16.73
C CYS A 68 -12.30 -0.80 -15.79
N THR A 69 -12.73 -2.05 -15.74
CA THR A 69 -13.63 -2.57 -14.70
C THR A 69 -12.83 -3.47 -13.76
N TRP A 70 -13.02 -3.31 -12.45
CA TRP A 70 -12.48 -4.27 -11.48
C TRP A 70 -13.14 -5.63 -11.68
N ARG A 71 -12.30 -6.68 -11.71
CA ARG A 71 -12.77 -8.06 -11.82
C ARG A 71 -12.09 -8.95 -10.79
N ALA A 72 -12.89 -9.69 -10.03
CA ALA A 72 -12.37 -10.67 -9.06
C ALA A 72 -11.45 -11.71 -9.72
N GLY A 73 -11.70 -12.05 -10.99
CA GLY A 73 -10.85 -12.93 -11.79
C GLY A 73 -9.46 -12.37 -12.11
N ASN A 74 -9.26 -11.05 -11.95
CA ASN A 74 -7.96 -10.39 -12.10
C ASN A 74 -7.15 -10.33 -10.80
N VAL A 75 -7.67 -10.89 -9.70
CA VAL A 75 -6.99 -11.08 -8.42
C VAL A 75 -6.75 -12.56 -8.21
N ASN A 76 -5.55 -13.02 -8.49
CA ASN A 76 -5.18 -14.43 -8.42
C ASN A 76 -4.10 -14.66 -7.37
N PHE A 77 -4.06 -15.86 -6.81
CA PHE A 77 -3.07 -16.30 -5.84
C PHE A 77 -2.35 -17.50 -6.42
N ASN A 78 -1.07 -17.35 -6.69
CA ASN A 78 -0.28 -18.38 -7.36
C ASN A 78 1.18 -18.33 -6.93
N ASN A 79 1.78 -19.49 -6.71
CA ASN A 79 3.18 -19.63 -6.30
C ASN A 79 3.55 -18.78 -5.06
N GLY A 80 2.67 -18.76 -4.05
CA GLY A 80 2.90 -18.03 -2.82
C GLY A 80 2.86 -16.51 -2.98
N LYS A 81 2.07 -15.98 -3.93
CA LYS A 81 1.93 -14.55 -4.19
C LYS A 81 0.55 -14.20 -4.70
N MET A 82 0.08 -13.00 -4.37
CA MET A 82 -1.04 -12.39 -5.07
C MET A 82 -0.58 -11.76 -6.38
N GLN A 83 -1.34 -11.98 -7.42
CA GLN A 83 -1.13 -11.46 -8.76
C GLN A 83 -2.33 -10.60 -9.16
N LEU A 84 -2.09 -9.30 -9.39
CA LEU A 84 -3.09 -8.38 -9.94
C LEU A 84 -2.81 -8.19 -11.43
N SER A 85 -3.75 -8.61 -12.26
CA SER A 85 -3.56 -8.66 -13.70
C SER A 85 -4.39 -7.61 -14.45
N ILE A 86 -3.91 -7.22 -15.64
CA ILE A 86 -4.67 -6.44 -16.61
C ILE A 86 -4.97 -7.34 -17.80
N THR A 87 -6.27 -7.51 -18.11
CA THR A 87 -6.77 -8.36 -19.18
C THR A 87 -7.82 -7.60 -20.01
N HIS A 88 -8.32 -8.19 -21.11
CA HIS A 88 -9.58 -7.73 -21.67
C HIS A 88 -10.72 -7.98 -20.67
N ASP A 89 -11.71 -7.07 -20.61
CA ASP A 89 -12.88 -7.30 -19.77
C ASP A 89 -13.72 -8.44 -20.34
N PRO A 90 -13.87 -9.58 -19.64
CA PRO A 90 -14.60 -10.73 -20.15
C PRO A 90 -16.10 -10.49 -20.29
N TYR A 91 -16.63 -9.41 -19.70
CA TYR A 91 -18.05 -9.05 -19.76
C TYR A 91 -18.33 -7.85 -20.68
N GLY A 92 -17.29 -7.30 -21.31
CA GLY A 92 -17.39 -6.21 -22.28
C GLY A 92 -17.96 -4.89 -21.74
N LYS A 93 -17.96 -4.66 -20.42
CA LYS A 93 -18.41 -3.39 -19.81
C LYS A 93 -17.45 -2.25 -20.11
N THR A 94 -16.17 -2.57 -20.15
CA THR A 94 -15.06 -1.70 -20.52
C THR A 94 -14.13 -2.49 -21.45
N PRO A 95 -13.20 -1.86 -22.17
CA PRO A 95 -12.19 -2.59 -22.95
C PRO A 95 -11.31 -3.51 -22.09
N TYR A 96 -11.04 -3.12 -20.86
CA TYR A 96 -10.09 -3.81 -19.98
C TYR A 96 -10.67 -4.12 -18.60
N ALA A 97 -10.08 -5.12 -17.97
CA ALA A 97 -10.28 -5.48 -16.57
C ALA A 97 -8.97 -5.29 -15.81
N GLY A 98 -9.06 -4.78 -14.59
CA GLY A 98 -7.98 -4.67 -13.62
C GLY A 98 -8.26 -5.47 -12.35
N GLY A 99 -7.23 -5.71 -11.54
CA GLY A 99 -7.35 -6.34 -10.25
C GLY A 99 -7.26 -5.32 -9.10
N GLU A 100 -8.18 -5.43 -8.14
CA GLU A 100 -8.12 -4.70 -6.88
C GLU A 100 -8.42 -5.63 -5.70
N TYR A 101 -7.58 -5.57 -4.67
CA TYR A 101 -7.71 -6.35 -3.43
C TYR A 101 -7.66 -5.42 -2.23
N ARG A 102 -8.58 -5.60 -1.27
CA ARG A 102 -8.70 -4.69 -0.13
C ARG A 102 -9.12 -5.40 1.15
N THR A 103 -8.71 -4.85 2.27
CA THR A 103 -9.12 -5.35 3.59
C THR A 103 -10.59 -5.01 3.89
N ASN A 104 -11.23 -5.84 4.71
CA ASN A 104 -12.55 -5.53 5.28
C ASN A 104 -12.43 -4.52 6.43
N GLU A 105 -11.33 -4.57 7.18
CA GLU A 105 -11.01 -3.71 8.31
C GLU A 105 -10.43 -2.36 7.86
N TYR A 106 -10.59 -1.35 8.69
CA TYR A 106 -10.01 -0.01 8.55
C TYR A 106 -8.86 0.18 9.53
N PHE A 107 -7.78 0.81 9.10
CA PHE A 107 -6.55 0.99 9.86
C PHE A 107 -6.21 2.47 9.99
N GLY A 108 -5.81 2.88 11.19
CA GLY A 108 -5.40 4.25 11.50
C GLY A 108 -3.88 4.40 11.56
N TYR A 109 -3.41 5.30 12.43
CA TYR A 109 -1.98 5.54 12.61
C TYR A 109 -1.22 4.25 12.87
N GLY A 110 -0.13 4.07 12.13
CA GLY A 110 0.67 2.84 12.16
C GLY A 110 1.74 2.82 11.08
N ARG A 111 2.46 1.72 11.03
CA ARG A 111 3.36 1.38 9.93
C ARG A 111 2.66 0.41 8.99
N TYR A 112 2.74 0.69 7.72
CA TYR A 112 2.20 -0.10 6.63
C TYR A 112 3.33 -0.55 5.74
N ASP A 113 3.41 -1.83 5.47
CA ASP A 113 4.45 -2.43 4.66
C ASP A 113 3.85 -3.27 3.55
N VAL A 114 4.48 -3.25 2.40
CA VAL A 114 4.18 -4.15 1.28
C VAL A 114 5.47 -4.61 0.63
N ARG A 115 5.52 -5.89 0.26
CA ARG A 115 6.56 -6.42 -0.61
C ARG A 115 5.95 -6.75 -1.95
N MET A 116 6.35 -5.99 -2.97
CA MET A 116 5.72 -6.06 -4.29
C MET A 116 6.71 -5.87 -5.44
N LYS A 117 6.27 -6.28 -6.63
CA LYS A 117 6.92 -6.06 -7.92
C LYS A 117 5.88 -5.48 -8.91
N PRO A 118 6.00 -4.21 -9.32
CA PRO A 118 5.01 -3.53 -10.15
C PRO A 118 5.11 -3.90 -11.64
N ILE A 119 4.07 -3.57 -12.38
CA ILE A 119 4.03 -3.65 -13.85
C ILE A 119 4.88 -2.53 -14.46
N LYS A 120 5.70 -2.89 -15.46
CA LYS A 120 6.38 -1.93 -16.35
C LYS A 120 5.66 -1.88 -17.68
N ASN A 121 4.83 -0.86 -17.87
CA ASN A 121 4.13 -0.57 -19.13
C ASN A 121 3.57 0.85 -19.09
N ASP A 122 3.71 1.62 -20.19
CA ASP A 122 3.10 2.94 -20.29
C ASP A 122 1.59 2.86 -20.07
N GLY A 123 1.01 3.85 -19.41
CA GLY A 123 -0.41 3.95 -19.15
C GLY A 123 -0.93 3.08 -17.98
N VAL A 124 -0.07 2.47 -17.17
CA VAL A 124 -0.47 1.54 -16.10
C VAL A 124 -0.01 2.05 -14.74
N VAL A 125 -0.83 1.81 -13.71
CA VAL A 125 -0.48 1.98 -12.29
C VAL A 125 -0.49 0.62 -11.59
N SER A 126 0.44 0.41 -10.66
CA SER A 126 0.42 -0.65 -9.65
C SER A 126 0.62 0.01 -8.29
N SER A 127 -0.26 -0.22 -7.31
CA SER A 127 -0.25 0.55 -6.07
C SER A 127 -0.44 -0.28 -4.80
N PHE A 128 -0.02 0.31 -3.69
CA PHE A 128 -0.36 -0.06 -2.31
C PHE A 128 -0.72 1.22 -1.56
N PHE A 129 -1.89 1.27 -0.95
CA PHE A 129 -2.40 2.48 -0.35
C PHE A 129 -3.40 2.22 0.78
N THR A 130 -3.71 3.26 1.56
CA THR A 130 -4.89 3.28 2.41
C THR A 130 -5.93 4.20 1.81
N TYR A 131 -7.21 3.81 1.88
CA TYR A 131 -8.32 4.62 1.39
C TYR A 131 -9.52 4.53 2.31
N THR A 132 -10.16 5.67 2.49
CA THR A 132 -11.53 5.81 2.96
C THR A 132 -12.16 7.03 2.28
N GLY A 133 -13.47 7.01 2.07
CA GLY A 133 -14.11 8.12 1.36
C GLY A 133 -15.62 8.05 1.35
N PRO A 134 -16.27 8.81 0.45
CA PRO A 134 -17.73 8.90 0.40
C PRO A 134 -18.47 7.57 0.28
N SER A 135 -17.87 6.59 -0.39
CA SER A 135 -18.40 5.22 -0.48
C SER A 135 -18.47 4.52 0.89
N ASP A 136 -17.60 4.91 1.82
CA ASP A 136 -17.54 4.38 3.18
C ASP A 136 -18.29 5.28 4.19
N GLY A 137 -18.96 6.34 3.70
CA GLY A 137 -19.64 7.33 4.54
C GLY A 137 -18.68 8.25 5.30
N THR A 138 -17.45 8.40 4.84
CA THR A 138 -16.41 9.21 5.47
C THR A 138 -15.93 10.33 4.54
N ARG A 139 -15.06 11.21 5.04
CA ARG A 139 -14.29 12.11 4.20
C ARG A 139 -13.23 11.30 3.45
N TRP A 140 -12.81 11.81 2.29
CA TRP A 140 -11.76 11.16 1.52
C TRP A 140 -10.38 11.46 2.15
N ASP A 141 -9.80 10.44 2.76
CA ASP A 141 -8.42 10.40 3.27
C ASP A 141 -7.72 9.18 2.64
N GLU A 142 -6.47 9.38 2.15
CA GLU A 142 -5.73 8.36 1.39
C GLU A 142 -4.21 8.59 1.57
N ILE A 143 -3.41 7.52 1.57
CA ILE A 143 -1.94 7.58 1.57
C ILE A 143 -1.43 6.52 0.60
N ASP A 144 -0.59 6.94 -0.37
CA ASP A 144 -0.26 6.16 -1.55
C ASP A 144 1.21 5.81 -1.68
N ILE A 145 1.44 4.62 -2.23
CA ILE A 145 2.66 4.19 -2.90
C ILE A 145 2.23 3.72 -4.29
N GLU A 146 2.62 4.46 -5.34
CA GLU A 146 2.19 4.24 -6.70
C GLU A 146 3.37 4.04 -7.64
N PHE A 147 3.35 2.95 -8.40
CA PHE A 147 4.27 2.74 -9.51
C PHE A 147 3.59 3.12 -10.81
N LEU A 148 4.08 4.20 -11.42
CA LEU A 148 3.69 4.60 -12.75
C LEU A 148 4.49 3.77 -13.74
N GLY A 149 3.87 2.79 -14.36
CA GLY A 149 4.53 1.78 -15.19
C GLY A 149 5.38 2.35 -16.34
N LYS A 150 5.17 3.61 -16.70
CA LYS A 150 6.01 4.35 -17.68
C LYS A 150 7.46 4.50 -17.24
N ASN A 151 7.74 4.44 -15.93
CA ASN A 151 9.09 4.52 -15.37
C ASN A 151 9.15 3.86 -13.99
N THR A 152 9.49 2.59 -13.95
CA THR A 152 9.62 1.79 -12.72
C THR A 152 10.95 1.96 -11.99
N THR A 153 11.82 2.89 -12.41
CA THR A 153 12.98 3.34 -11.62
C THR A 153 12.64 4.43 -10.63
N GLN A 154 11.36 4.83 -10.61
CA GLN A 154 10.77 5.80 -9.69
C GLN A 154 9.52 5.21 -9.03
N VAL A 155 9.22 5.68 -7.83
CA VAL A 155 7.94 5.49 -7.14
C VAL A 155 7.32 6.86 -6.87
N GLN A 156 6.00 6.97 -7.02
CA GLN A 156 5.25 8.14 -6.61
C GLN A 156 4.67 7.91 -5.22
N PHE A 157 4.94 8.82 -4.30
CA PHE A 157 4.25 8.94 -3.02
C PHE A 157 3.22 10.05 -3.14
N ASN A 158 2.07 9.85 -2.52
CA ASN A 158 1.00 10.83 -2.54
C ASN A 158 0.13 10.68 -1.28
N TYR A 159 -0.73 11.64 -1.02
CA TYR A 159 -1.79 11.52 -0.01
C TYR A 159 -2.90 12.53 -0.29
N TYR A 160 -4.10 12.20 0.20
CA TYR A 160 -5.28 13.07 0.17
C TYR A 160 -5.78 13.27 1.59
N THR A 161 -6.14 14.52 1.90
CA THR A 161 -6.75 14.88 3.17
C THR A 161 -8.05 15.63 2.91
N ASN A 162 -9.16 15.04 3.31
CA ASN A 162 -10.50 15.57 3.05
C ASN A 162 -10.73 15.84 1.53
N GLY A 163 -10.26 14.96 0.67
CA GLY A 163 -10.36 15.06 -0.78
C GLY A 163 -9.40 16.07 -1.44
N VAL A 164 -8.53 16.71 -0.68
CA VAL A 164 -7.49 17.61 -1.21
C VAL A 164 -6.21 16.83 -1.43
N GLY A 165 -5.80 16.72 -2.70
CA GLY A 165 -4.53 16.14 -3.17
C GLY A 165 -3.50 17.22 -3.52
N ASN A 166 -2.73 16.99 -4.58
CA ASN A 166 -1.56 17.77 -5.04
C ASN A 166 -0.37 17.63 -4.08
N HIS A 167 -0.16 16.41 -3.59
CA HIS A 167 0.93 16.06 -2.69
C HIS A 167 1.90 15.05 -3.33
N GLU A 168 1.83 14.90 -4.66
CA GLU A 168 2.62 13.92 -5.41
C GLU A 168 4.12 14.21 -5.30
N TYR A 169 4.89 13.20 -4.94
CA TYR A 169 6.34 13.24 -4.88
C TYR A 169 6.94 12.03 -5.58
N LEU A 170 7.74 12.25 -6.63
CA LEU A 170 8.47 11.22 -7.35
C LEU A 170 9.85 10.99 -6.71
N TYR A 171 10.07 9.78 -6.20
CA TYR A 171 11.34 9.36 -5.62
C TYR A 171 12.10 8.43 -6.58
N ASN A 172 13.39 8.72 -6.82
CA ASN A 172 14.29 7.88 -7.62
C ASN A 172 14.80 6.71 -6.77
N LEU A 173 14.53 5.48 -7.21
CA LEU A 173 14.84 4.28 -6.45
C LEU A 173 16.31 3.88 -6.51
N GLY A 174 17.00 4.17 -7.63
CA GLY A 174 18.35 3.66 -7.91
C GLY A 174 18.36 2.24 -8.49
N PHE A 175 17.19 1.62 -8.66
CA PHE A 175 16.97 0.33 -9.30
C PHE A 175 15.65 0.34 -10.10
N ASP A 176 15.40 -0.69 -10.91
CA ASP A 176 14.13 -0.89 -11.61
C ASP A 176 13.24 -1.85 -10.79
N ALA A 177 12.20 -1.29 -10.15
CA ALA A 177 11.28 -2.04 -9.28
C ALA A 177 10.55 -3.19 -10.00
N SER A 178 10.43 -3.14 -11.33
CA SER A 178 9.80 -4.22 -12.12
C SER A 178 10.63 -5.48 -12.25
N GLN A 179 11.92 -5.45 -11.85
CA GLN A 179 12.84 -6.57 -12.02
C GLN A 179 12.88 -7.49 -10.79
N SER A 180 12.60 -6.98 -9.61
CA SER A 180 12.69 -7.73 -8.35
C SER A 180 11.69 -7.22 -7.31
N PHE A 181 11.42 -8.06 -6.31
CA PHE A 181 10.62 -7.67 -5.16
C PHE A 181 11.42 -6.77 -4.23
N HIS A 182 10.81 -5.66 -3.84
CA HIS A 182 11.31 -4.74 -2.83
C HIS A 182 10.22 -4.45 -1.80
N THR A 183 10.64 -3.97 -0.63
CA THR A 183 9.71 -3.57 0.43
C THR A 183 9.50 -2.07 0.40
N TYR A 184 8.26 -1.67 0.29
CA TYR A 184 7.83 -0.27 0.36
C TYR A 184 6.94 -0.08 1.57
N SER A 185 7.11 1.06 2.25
CA SER A 185 6.37 1.29 3.49
C SER A 185 5.99 2.75 3.64
N PHE A 186 4.95 3.00 4.43
CA PHE A 186 4.76 4.31 5.04
C PHE A 186 4.45 4.17 6.54
N ILE A 187 4.94 5.14 7.31
CA ILE A 187 4.64 5.29 8.74
C ILE A 187 3.74 6.50 8.87
N TRP A 188 2.48 6.24 9.19
CA TRP A 188 1.47 7.25 9.37
C TRP A 188 1.29 7.59 10.84
N GLU A 189 1.61 8.82 11.20
CA GLU A 189 1.51 9.38 12.54
C GLU A 189 0.55 10.59 12.53
N GLN A 190 0.15 11.03 13.69
CA GLN A 190 -0.80 12.14 13.80
C GLN A 190 -0.34 13.43 13.09
N ASN A 191 0.97 13.68 13.04
CA ASN A 191 1.56 14.92 12.56
C ASN A 191 2.56 14.74 11.42
N LYS A 192 2.72 13.52 10.91
CA LYS A 192 3.61 13.25 9.77
C LYS A 192 3.31 11.92 9.09
N ILE A 193 3.75 11.82 7.84
CA ILE A 193 3.86 10.56 7.11
C ILE A 193 5.31 10.43 6.66
N THR A 194 5.92 9.26 6.89
CA THR A 194 7.27 8.94 6.42
C THR A 194 7.21 7.74 5.51
N TRP A 195 7.64 7.88 4.25
CA TRP A 195 7.78 6.75 3.32
C TRP A 195 9.18 6.15 3.39
N CYS A 196 9.23 4.84 3.25
CA CYS A 196 10.46 4.06 3.29
C CYS A 196 10.56 3.15 2.06
N VAL A 197 11.79 2.90 1.60
CA VAL A 197 12.13 1.90 0.59
C VAL A 197 13.19 0.98 1.18
N ASP A 198 12.94 -0.33 1.17
CA ASP A 198 13.79 -1.36 1.77
C ASP A 198 14.23 -0.99 3.21
N GLY A 199 13.26 -0.52 4.00
CA GLY A 199 13.45 -0.12 5.40
C GLY A 199 14.09 1.25 5.61
N LYS A 200 14.62 1.91 4.57
CA LYS A 200 15.23 3.24 4.67
C LYS A 200 14.19 4.33 4.45
N ALA A 201 14.05 5.26 5.40
CA ALA A 201 13.22 6.46 5.23
C ALA A 201 13.77 7.34 4.08
N VAL A 202 12.90 7.70 3.14
CA VAL A 202 13.27 8.41 1.90
C VAL A 202 12.50 9.72 1.70
N TYR A 203 11.31 9.85 2.28
CA TYR A 203 10.50 11.07 2.18
C TYR A 203 9.64 11.23 3.43
N THR A 204 9.44 12.47 3.87
CA THR A 204 8.60 12.80 5.03
C THR A 204 7.82 14.09 4.79
N VAL A 205 6.55 14.09 5.15
CA VAL A 205 5.67 15.26 5.15
C VAL A 205 5.08 15.48 6.53
N THR A 206 4.75 16.75 6.85
CA THR A 206 4.25 17.17 8.16
C THR A 206 3.05 18.10 8.09
N LYS A 207 2.47 18.28 6.90
CA LYS A 207 1.32 19.16 6.67
C LYS A 207 0.15 18.36 6.14
N ASP A 208 -1.05 18.80 6.47
CA ASP A 208 -2.30 18.28 5.93
C ASP A 208 -2.42 16.74 6.05
N ILE A 209 -2.02 16.19 7.20
CA ILE A 209 -1.96 14.75 7.43
C ILE A 209 -3.37 14.16 7.53
N PRO A 210 -3.69 13.06 6.80
CA PRO A 210 -4.93 12.30 6.96
C PRO A 210 -5.16 11.86 8.40
N ILE A 211 -6.43 11.80 8.82
CA ILE A 211 -6.79 11.43 10.20
C ILE A 211 -7.83 10.31 10.28
N THR A 212 -8.48 9.97 9.17
CA THR A 212 -9.56 8.99 9.14
C THR A 212 -9.01 7.61 8.78
N PRO A 213 -9.25 6.57 9.59
CA PRO A 213 -8.85 5.21 9.26
C PRO A 213 -9.35 4.78 7.88
N GLY A 214 -8.49 4.12 7.10
CA GLY A 214 -8.77 3.62 5.77
C GLY A 214 -8.54 2.12 5.64
N LYS A 215 -9.10 1.50 4.61
CA LYS A 215 -8.79 0.13 4.21
C LYS A 215 -7.40 0.07 3.59
N ILE A 216 -6.68 -1.00 3.81
CA ILE A 216 -5.47 -1.30 3.03
C ILE A 216 -5.91 -1.84 1.68
N MET A 217 -5.40 -1.24 0.61
CA MET A 217 -5.79 -1.57 -0.76
C MET A 217 -4.56 -1.76 -1.65
N MET A 218 -4.71 -2.65 -2.62
CA MET A 218 -3.73 -2.92 -3.66
C MET A 218 -4.45 -3.02 -4.99
N ASN A 219 -3.95 -2.35 -6.02
CA ASN A 219 -4.56 -2.46 -7.35
C ASN A 219 -3.54 -2.40 -8.50
N ALA A 220 -3.98 -2.87 -9.68
CA ALA A 220 -3.28 -2.71 -10.95
C ALA A 220 -4.31 -2.43 -12.04
N TRP A 221 -4.12 -1.32 -12.77
CA TRP A 221 -5.10 -0.83 -13.73
C TRP A 221 -4.49 0.02 -14.84
N PRO A 222 -5.11 0.04 -16.04
CA PRO A 222 -4.74 0.92 -17.14
C PRO A 222 -5.56 2.22 -17.06
N GLY A 223 -4.88 3.37 -17.09
CA GLY A 223 -5.50 4.69 -17.09
C GLY A 223 -5.98 5.13 -18.48
N VAL A 224 -6.92 6.09 -18.52
CA VAL A 224 -7.39 6.77 -19.74
C VAL A 224 -7.61 8.25 -19.44
N GLY A 225 -7.24 9.11 -20.42
CA GLY A 225 -7.37 10.56 -20.28
C GLY A 225 -6.37 11.20 -19.31
N VAL A 226 -5.35 10.44 -18.91
CA VAL A 226 -4.28 10.84 -17.97
C VAL A 226 -2.88 10.68 -18.58
N ASP A 227 -2.77 10.87 -19.87
CA ASP A 227 -1.55 10.63 -20.66
C ASP A 227 -0.35 11.46 -20.20
N SER A 228 -0.59 12.67 -19.69
CA SER A 228 0.48 13.51 -19.12
C SER A 228 1.07 12.90 -17.84
N TRP A 229 0.28 12.15 -17.10
CA TRP A 229 0.68 11.47 -15.87
C TRP A 229 1.25 10.08 -16.15
N LEU A 230 0.56 9.24 -16.96
CA LEU A 230 0.89 7.83 -17.15
C LEU A 230 1.53 7.51 -18.51
N LYS A 231 1.53 8.43 -19.49
CA LYS A 231 1.57 8.20 -20.95
C LYS A 231 0.35 7.44 -21.44
N PRO A 232 0.08 7.43 -22.75
CA PRO A 232 -1.03 6.66 -23.32
C PRO A 232 -0.89 5.16 -23.05
N TYR A 233 -1.96 4.53 -22.60
CA TYR A 233 -1.99 3.08 -22.49
C TYR A 233 -1.99 2.44 -23.89
N ASN A 234 -1.09 1.51 -24.12
CA ASN A 234 -0.84 0.90 -25.42
C ASN A 234 -1.73 -0.31 -25.74
N GLY A 235 -2.70 -0.64 -24.87
CA GLY A 235 -3.63 -1.76 -25.05
C GLY A 235 -3.08 -3.15 -24.73
N ARG A 236 -1.85 -3.25 -24.22
CA ARG A 236 -1.22 -4.54 -23.89
C ARG A 236 -1.91 -5.18 -22.69
N THR A 237 -2.32 -6.44 -22.84
CA THR A 237 -2.92 -7.27 -21.78
C THR A 237 -1.99 -8.39 -21.34
N GLY A 238 -2.38 -9.16 -20.31
CA GLY A 238 -1.54 -10.16 -19.69
C GLY A 238 -0.43 -9.57 -18.82
N LEU A 239 -0.57 -8.31 -18.43
CA LEU A 239 0.33 -7.63 -17.51
C LEU A 239 -0.01 -8.03 -16.07
N VAL A 240 1.01 -8.21 -15.23
CA VAL A 240 0.83 -8.69 -13.86
C VAL A 240 1.72 -7.89 -12.89
N ALA A 241 1.11 -7.32 -11.85
CA ALA A 241 1.80 -6.88 -10.65
C ALA A 241 1.77 -8.01 -9.62
N GLU A 242 2.88 -8.24 -8.93
CA GLU A 242 3.01 -9.31 -7.94
C GLU A 242 3.21 -8.73 -6.54
N TYR A 243 2.49 -9.29 -5.57
CA TYR A 243 2.53 -8.92 -4.16
C TYR A 243 2.82 -10.17 -3.33
N ASP A 244 3.91 -10.13 -2.57
CA ASP A 244 4.38 -11.26 -1.75
C ASP A 244 3.68 -11.27 -0.38
N TRP A 245 3.64 -10.11 0.27
CA TRP A 245 2.94 -9.91 1.54
C TRP A 245 2.64 -8.42 1.76
N ALA A 246 1.70 -8.14 2.67
CA ALA A 246 1.45 -6.80 3.20
C ALA A 246 1.19 -6.86 4.70
N SER A 247 1.45 -5.77 5.43
CA SER A 247 1.17 -5.73 6.86
C SER A 247 0.88 -4.33 7.38
N TYR A 248 0.18 -4.31 8.50
CA TYR A 248 0.01 -3.15 9.38
C TYR A 248 0.60 -3.45 10.75
N THR A 249 1.26 -2.47 11.33
CA THR A 249 1.77 -2.52 12.72
C THR A 249 1.38 -1.23 13.43
N SER A 250 0.71 -1.33 14.59
CA SER A 250 0.34 -0.14 15.39
C SER A 250 1.58 0.66 15.78
N LEU A 251 1.45 1.99 15.97
CA LEU A 251 2.58 2.82 16.40
C LEU A 251 3.14 2.37 17.75
N SER A 252 2.29 1.93 18.68
CA SER A 252 2.72 1.42 19.98
C SER A 252 3.62 0.20 19.83
N LYS A 253 3.25 -0.73 18.97
CA LYS A 253 4.03 -1.93 18.65
C LYS A 253 5.32 -1.56 17.91
N TYR A 254 5.22 -0.72 16.90
CA TYR A 254 6.33 -0.27 16.07
C TYR A 254 7.40 0.45 16.91
N TYR A 255 7.02 1.48 17.68
CA TYR A 255 7.95 2.22 18.51
C TYR A 255 8.37 1.46 19.77
N GLY A 256 7.50 0.64 20.35
CA GLY A 256 7.85 -0.25 21.45
C GLY A 256 8.95 -1.23 21.09
N SER A 257 8.96 -1.72 19.85
CA SER A 257 10.03 -2.59 19.34
C SER A 257 11.35 -1.84 19.11
N ILE A 258 11.30 -0.55 18.72
CA ILE A 258 12.48 0.30 18.53
C ILE A 258 13.07 0.73 19.88
N GLN A 259 12.23 1.08 20.87
CA GLN A 259 12.66 1.52 22.21
C GLN A 259 13.11 0.37 23.10
N GLY A 260 12.66 -0.85 22.84
CA GLY A 260 13.13 -2.05 23.54
C GLY A 260 14.63 -2.34 23.37
N GLY A 261 15.34 -1.54 22.59
CA GLY A 261 16.80 -1.48 22.50
C GLY A 261 17.48 -0.63 23.59
N SER A 262 16.73 0.11 24.44
CA SER A 262 17.26 0.88 25.59
C SER A 262 16.67 0.36 26.90
N SER A 263 17.47 -0.38 27.60
CA SER A 263 17.42 -0.74 29.03
C SER A 263 16.23 -0.20 29.85
N SER A 264 15.21 -1.03 30.09
CA SER A 264 14.46 -0.99 31.32
C SER A 264 14.87 -2.20 32.15
N SER A 265 15.50 -1.92 33.31
CA SER A 265 15.76 -2.88 34.38
C SER A 265 14.44 -3.33 34.99
N GLY A 266 13.86 -4.37 34.44
CA GLY A 266 12.72 -5.09 34.97
C GLY A 266 12.95 -6.56 34.68
N SER A 267 13.33 -7.30 35.72
CA SER A 267 13.64 -8.72 35.66
C SER A 267 12.42 -9.56 35.33
N GLU A 268 12.27 -9.97 34.09
CA GLU A 268 11.77 -11.30 33.73
C GLU A 268 12.66 -11.86 32.64
N SER A 269 13.69 -12.56 33.08
CA SER A 269 14.59 -13.31 32.20
C SER A 269 13.93 -14.61 31.78
N GLY A 270 13.20 -14.60 30.67
CA GLY A 270 12.68 -15.83 30.09
C GLY A 270 11.90 -15.65 28.81
N LEU A 271 12.29 -16.40 27.78
CA LEU A 271 11.48 -16.55 26.56
C LEU A 271 10.16 -17.24 26.92
N VAL A 272 9.03 -16.63 26.53
CA VAL A 272 7.70 -17.18 26.78
C VAL A 272 7.32 -18.10 25.64
N ASN A 273 6.93 -19.32 25.94
CA ASN A 273 6.52 -20.31 24.96
C ASN A 273 5.36 -19.80 24.10
N GLY A 274 5.52 -19.90 22.78
CA GLY A 274 4.49 -19.47 21.80
C GLY A 274 4.39 -17.97 21.56
N LYS A 275 5.23 -17.13 22.21
CA LYS A 275 5.35 -15.72 21.85
C LYS A 275 6.40 -15.49 20.78
N THR A 276 6.19 -14.46 19.99
CA THR A 276 7.08 -14.06 18.89
C THR A 276 8.05 -12.99 19.36
N TYR A 277 9.28 -13.07 18.90
CA TYR A 277 10.38 -12.18 19.29
C TYR A 277 11.19 -11.74 18.07
N PHE A 278 11.74 -10.53 18.14
CA PHE A 278 12.88 -10.14 17.32
C PHE A 278 14.18 -10.45 18.05
N ILE A 279 15.17 -10.94 17.32
CA ILE A 279 16.48 -11.25 17.87
C ILE A 279 17.49 -10.25 17.34
N ASN A 280 17.91 -9.32 18.17
CA ASN A 280 18.86 -8.27 17.79
C ASN A 280 20.26 -8.55 18.31
N SER A 281 21.25 -8.30 17.46
CA SER A 281 22.67 -8.31 17.85
C SER A 281 22.99 -7.13 18.76
N LYS A 282 23.59 -7.38 19.91
CA LYS A 282 24.11 -6.31 20.80
C LYS A 282 25.29 -5.56 20.20
N LEU A 283 25.95 -6.12 19.19
CA LEU A 283 27.13 -5.51 18.57
C LEU A 283 26.80 -4.37 17.62
N ASN A 284 25.73 -4.51 16.82
CA ASN A 284 25.42 -3.59 15.73
C ASN A 284 23.92 -3.30 15.59
N SER A 285 23.08 -3.72 16.55
CA SER A 285 21.62 -3.57 16.59
C SER A 285 20.86 -4.17 15.39
N LYS A 286 21.55 -4.93 14.53
CA LYS A 286 20.89 -5.62 13.42
C LYS A 286 20.06 -6.80 13.90
N CYS A 287 18.95 -7.06 13.22
CA CYS A 287 18.03 -8.15 13.52
C CYS A 287 18.44 -9.44 12.81
N LEU A 288 18.18 -10.58 13.45
CA LEU A 288 18.24 -11.88 12.80
C LEU A 288 17.15 -11.99 11.77
N ASP A 289 17.50 -12.33 10.55
CA ASP A 289 16.67 -12.17 9.34
C ASP A 289 16.81 -13.38 8.43
N ILE A 290 15.71 -13.88 7.87
CA ILE A 290 15.77 -14.90 6.82
C ILE A 290 16.02 -14.18 5.49
N ALA A 291 17.17 -14.45 4.88
CA ALA A 291 17.59 -13.80 3.65
C ALA A 291 16.56 -13.97 2.54
N TYR A 292 16.31 -12.85 1.83
CA TYR A 292 15.40 -12.81 0.67
C TYR A 292 13.97 -13.29 0.95
N TRP A 293 13.52 -13.28 2.22
CA TRP A 293 12.18 -13.75 2.60
C TRP A 293 11.89 -15.20 2.18
N SER A 294 12.93 -16.00 2.01
CA SER A 294 12.77 -17.38 1.58
C SER A 294 11.91 -18.17 2.59
N LYS A 295 10.97 -18.93 2.04
CA LYS A 295 10.15 -19.90 2.79
C LYS A 295 10.70 -21.32 2.68
N ASP A 296 11.83 -21.51 1.96
CA ASP A 296 12.41 -22.80 1.71
C ASP A 296 13.19 -23.34 2.91
N ALA A 297 13.15 -24.65 3.09
CA ALA A 297 14.03 -25.31 4.05
C ALA A 297 15.49 -25.12 3.66
N GLY A 298 16.33 -24.70 4.61
CA GLY A 298 17.74 -24.40 4.37
C GLY A 298 18.03 -22.98 3.90
N ALA A 299 17.02 -22.08 3.95
CA ALA A 299 17.22 -20.66 3.69
C ALA A 299 18.29 -20.05 4.59
N ASN A 300 19.09 -19.14 4.03
CA ASN A 300 20.15 -18.48 4.77
C ASN A 300 19.56 -17.54 5.84
N ILE A 301 20.15 -17.56 7.01
CA ILE A 301 19.89 -16.60 8.09
C ILE A 301 21.03 -15.57 8.06
N GLN A 302 20.67 -14.28 8.11
CA GLN A 302 21.59 -13.15 8.05
C GLN A 302 21.32 -12.13 9.14
N GLN A 303 22.16 -11.13 9.28
CA GLN A 303 21.88 -9.93 10.05
C GLN A 303 21.47 -8.80 9.10
N TRP A 304 20.32 -8.18 9.34
CA TRP A 304 19.80 -7.09 8.53
C TRP A 304 19.27 -5.97 9.43
N ASP A 305 19.11 -4.78 8.86
CA ASP A 305 18.45 -3.68 9.58
C ASP A 305 17.03 -4.10 9.95
N TYR A 306 16.61 -3.76 11.16
CA TYR A 306 15.26 -4.08 11.59
C TYR A 306 14.24 -3.26 10.79
N TYR A 307 13.31 -3.95 10.15
CA TYR A 307 12.20 -3.34 9.39
C TYR A 307 10.83 -3.95 9.73
N GLY A 308 10.78 -4.83 10.73
CA GLY A 308 9.54 -5.40 11.25
C GLY A 308 8.93 -6.50 10.40
N GLY A 309 9.66 -7.05 9.43
CA GLY A 309 9.19 -8.10 8.55
C GLY A 309 8.97 -9.45 9.26
N SER A 310 8.06 -10.28 8.73
CA SER A 310 7.80 -11.61 9.29
C SER A 310 9.00 -12.55 9.21
N ASN A 311 9.91 -12.33 8.23
CA ASN A 311 11.21 -13.02 8.13
C ASN A 311 12.22 -12.63 9.23
N GLN A 312 11.87 -11.65 10.08
CA GLN A 312 12.62 -11.25 11.28
C GLN A 312 11.91 -11.66 12.57
N LEU A 313 10.74 -12.29 12.47
CA LEU A 313 9.95 -12.76 13.60
C LEU A 313 10.27 -14.21 13.92
N TRP A 314 10.67 -14.47 15.15
CA TRP A 314 11.05 -15.76 15.67
C TRP A 314 10.18 -16.12 16.86
N TYR A 315 9.58 -17.29 16.88
CA TYR A 315 8.91 -17.80 18.06
C TYR A 315 9.69 -18.96 18.65
N PHE A 316 9.60 -19.12 19.96
CA PHE A 316 10.31 -20.17 20.67
C PHE A 316 9.32 -21.17 21.26
N THR A 317 9.62 -22.43 21.06
CA THR A 317 8.89 -23.52 21.67
C THR A 317 9.77 -24.15 22.75
N LYS A 318 9.25 -24.25 23.97
CA LYS A 318 9.96 -24.95 25.04
C LYS A 318 10.03 -26.43 24.69
N LEU A 319 11.22 -26.97 24.60
CA LEU A 319 11.41 -28.42 24.50
C LEU A 319 10.98 -29.08 25.83
N LYS A 320 10.28 -30.18 25.73
CA LYS A 320 9.86 -30.98 26.88
C LYS A 320 11.05 -31.76 27.47
#